data_169401ba43d67d90748ba6261c71e5de
#
_entry.id   169401ba43d67d90748ba6261c71e5de
#
_cell.length_a   1.000
_cell.length_b   1.000
_cell.length_c   1.000
_cell.angle_alpha   90.00
_cell.angle_beta   90.00
_cell.angle_gamma   90.00
#
_symmetry.space_group_name_H-M   'P 1'
#
loop_
_entity.id
_entity.type
_entity.pdbx_description
1 polymer ?
#
loop_
_entity_poly.entity_id
_entity_poly.type
_entity_poly.pdbx_seq_one_letter_code
_entity_poly.pdbx_strand_id
1 'polypeptide(L)' 'MARAKFQTLTEQMFYTLLCLKDECYGMDILDKVPTMTNQRVSVGSGTLYTLLEQFLDAKMIRETKVEGRRRSYIL' A
#
# COMPACT_ATOMS: atom_id res chain seq x y z
N MET A 1 -2.36 13.29 -24.12
CA MET A 1 -1.16 12.50 -23.91
C MET A 1 -1.41 11.42 -22.87
N ALA A 2 -1.06 10.21 -23.18
CA ALA A 2 -1.20 9.12 -22.24
C ALA A 2 -0.18 9.26 -21.10
N ARG A 3 -0.61 8.97 -19.90
CA ARG A 3 0.26 9.01 -18.74
C ARG A 3 0.40 7.65 -18.14
N ALA A 4 1.56 7.34 -17.63
CA ALA A 4 1.73 6.14 -16.84
C ALA A 4 0.88 6.29 -15.56
N LYS A 5 0.28 5.20 -15.13
CA LYS A 5 -0.60 5.19 -13.96
C LYS A 5 0.09 5.72 -12.70
N PHE A 6 1.37 5.43 -12.55
CA PHE A 6 2.14 5.82 -11.38
C PHE A 6 3.25 6.79 -11.72
N GLN A 7 3.00 7.67 -12.69
CA GLN A 7 3.99 8.65 -13.10
C GLN A 7 4.39 9.56 -11.95
N THR A 8 3.41 9.92 -11.10
CA THR A 8 3.66 10.71 -9.90
C THR A 8 3.06 9.98 -8.71
N LEU A 9 3.89 9.67 -7.73
CA LEU A 9 3.42 9.04 -6.51
C LEU A 9 2.94 10.10 -5.54
N THR A 10 1.76 9.85 -4.95
CA THR A 10 1.30 10.65 -3.83
C THR A 10 2.05 10.20 -2.57
N GLU A 11 1.99 11.00 -1.51
CA GLU A 11 2.58 10.59 -0.24
C GLU A 11 1.96 9.29 0.26
N GLN A 12 0.65 9.14 0.11
CA GLN A 12 -0.02 7.91 0.54
C GLN A 12 0.52 6.69 -0.22
N MET A 13 0.71 6.82 -1.52
CA MET A 13 1.24 5.73 -2.33
C MET A 13 2.68 5.40 -1.92
N PHE A 14 3.49 6.42 -1.75
CA PHE A 14 4.89 6.25 -1.38
C PHE A 14 5.02 5.51 -0.05
N TYR A 15 4.31 5.97 0.98
CA TYR A 15 4.44 5.36 2.30
C TYR A 15 3.81 3.97 2.35
N THR A 16 2.77 3.72 1.55
CA THR A 16 2.21 2.38 1.44
C THR A 16 3.25 1.42 0.86
N LEU A 17 3.91 1.81 -0.22
CA LEU A 17 4.97 0.98 -0.82
C LEU A 17 6.14 0.80 0.14
N LEU A 18 6.48 1.83 0.89
CA LEU A 18 7.56 1.74 1.85
C LEU A 18 7.28 0.71 2.93
N CYS A 19 6.02 0.61 3.38
CA CYS A 19 5.63 -0.41 4.35
C CYS A 19 5.83 -1.82 3.80
N LEU A 20 5.75 -1.97 2.49
CA LEU A 20 5.81 -3.27 1.82
C LEU A 20 7.22 -3.70 1.46
N LYS A 21 8.24 -2.98 1.89
CA LYS A 21 9.62 -3.45 1.80
C LYS A 21 9.76 -4.80 2.48
N ASP A 22 9.04 -4.98 3.58
CA ASP A 22 8.95 -6.26 4.26
C ASP A 22 7.52 -6.76 4.12
N GLU A 23 7.34 -8.07 4.18
CA GLU A 23 6.01 -8.67 4.12
C GLU A 23 5.14 -8.07 5.23
N CYS A 24 3.92 -7.68 4.88
CA CYS A 24 3.07 -6.94 5.80
C CYS A 24 1.61 -7.17 5.45
N TYR A 25 0.77 -7.29 6.47
CA TYR A 25 -0.66 -7.34 6.25
C TYR A 25 -1.17 -5.97 5.83
N GLY A 26 -2.15 -5.97 4.92
CA GLY A 26 -2.75 -4.71 4.49
C GLY A 26 -3.29 -3.89 5.65
N MET A 27 -3.94 -4.54 6.61
CA MET A 27 -4.50 -3.85 7.78
C MET A 27 -3.43 -3.14 8.61
N ASP A 28 -2.23 -3.69 8.66
CA ASP A 28 -1.16 -3.11 9.45
C ASP A 28 -0.66 -1.80 8.85
N ILE A 29 -0.82 -1.63 7.54
CA ILE A 29 -0.40 -0.40 6.87
C ILE A 29 -1.18 0.79 7.39
N LEU A 30 -2.45 0.58 7.78
CA LEU A 30 -3.29 1.64 8.32
C LEU A 30 -2.68 2.26 9.57
N ASP A 31 -1.94 1.48 10.35
CA ASP A 31 -1.27 1.97 11.55
C ASP A 31 0.15 2.41 11.27
N LYS A 32 0.82 1.73 10.34
CA LYS A 32 2.23 2.00 10.06
C LYS A 32 2.46 3.35 9.40
N VAL A 33 1.59 3.73 8.47
CA VAL A 33 1.78 5.00 7.76
C VAL A 33 1.69 6.19 8.71
N PRO A 34 0.66 6.29 9.57
CA PRO A 34 0.65 7.40 10.54
C PRO A 34 1.84 7.36 11.48
N THR A 35 2.24 6.17 11.91
CA THR A 35 3.35 6.04 12.85
C THR A 35 4.66 6.52 12.25
N MET A 36 4.96 6.11 11.02
CA MET A 36 6.23 6.48 10.39
C MET A 36 6.26 7.94 9.95
N THR A 37 5.12 8.59 9.84
CA THR A 37 5.04 9.98 9.40
C THR A 37 4.70 10.93 10.54
N ASN A 38 4.77 10.45 11.78
CA ASN A 38 4.45 11.24 12.96
C ASN A 38 3.05 11.86 12.86
N GLN A 39 2.08 11.05 12.43
CA GLN A 39 0.68 11.39 12.27
C GLN A 39 0.41 12.43 11.15
N ARG A 40 1.40 12.74 10.35
CA ARG A 40 1.26 13.71 9.26
C ARG A 40 0.48 13.13 8.07
N VAL A 41 0.67 11.84 7.80
CA VAL A 41 0.01 11.17 6.68
C VAL A 41 -0.78 9.99 7.21
N SER A 42 -1.99 9.81 6.69
CA SER A 42 -2.79 8.65 7.02
C SER A 42 -3.46 8.14 5.75
N VAL A 43 -3.85 6.87 5.77
CA VAL A 43 -4.52 6.24 4.64
C VAL A 43 -5.78 5.57 5.17
N GLY A 44 -6.92 5.92 4.61
CA GLY A 44 -8.18 5.24 4.96
C GLY A 44 -8.22 3.84 4.37
N SER A 45 -9.02 2.96 4.97
CA SER A 45 -9.08 1.57 4.54
C SER A 45 -9.53 1.43 3.08
N GLY A 46 -10.54 2.20 2.66
CA GLY A 46 -10.99 2.15 1.28
C GLY A 46 -9.90 2.56 0.31
N THR A 47 -9.22 3.66 0.62
CA THR A 47 -8.11 4.15 -0.21
C THR A 47 -6.98 3.13 -0.24
N LEU A 48 -6.64 2.53 0.91
CA LEU A 48 -5.56 1.56 0.98
C LEU A 48 -5.82 0.38 0.05
N TYR A 49 -7.00 -0.22 0.12
CA TYR A 49 -7.26 -1.40 -0.68
C TYR A 49 -7.35 -1.07 -2.17
N THR A 50 -7.79 0.14 -2.51
CA THR A 50 -7.75 0.60 -3.90
C THR A 50 -6.30 0.71 -4.37
N LEU A 51 -5.43 1.27 -3.54
CA LEU A 51 -4.00 1.38 -3.87
C LEU A 51 -3.36 0.01 -4.03
N LEU A 52 -3.66 -0.92 -3.12
CA LEU A 52 -3.10 -2.27 -3.20
C LEU A 52 -3.52 -2.96 -4.49
N GLU A 53 -4.78 -2.83 -4.90
CA GLU A 53 -5.24 -3.39 -6.17
C GLU A 53 -4.49 -2.79 -7.35
N GLN A 54 -4.29 -1.48 -7.34
CA GLN A 54 -3.57 -0.80 -8.41
C GLN A 54 -2.13 -1.28 -8.47
N PHE A 55 -1.48 -1.44 -7.32
CA PHE A 55 -0.10 -1.92 -7.28
C PHE A 55 0.01 -3.37 -7.74
N LEU A 56 -0.96 -4.21 -7.39
CA LEU A 56 -1.00 -5.60 -7.87
C LEU A 56 -1.17 -5.65 -9.39
N ASP A 57 -2.08 -4.83 -9.93
CA ASP A 57 -2.30 -4.77 -11.37
C ASP A 57 -1.06 -4.30 -12.11
N ALA A 58 -0.32 -3.39 -11.51
CA ALA A 58 0.93 -2.87 -12.11
C ALA A 58 2.12 -3.79 -11.84
N LYS A 59 1.91 -4.89 -11.14
CA LYS A 59 2.95 -5.85 -10.78
C LYS A 59 4.07 -5.24 -9.96
N MET A 60 3.74 -4.23 -9.17
CA MET A 60 4.68 -3.59 -8.26
C MET A 60 4.80 -4.32 -6.94
N ILE A 61 3.74 -5.02 -6.54
CA ILE A 61 3.72 -5.82 -5.32
C ILE A 61 3.09 -7.17 -5.64
N ARG A 62 3.20 -8.10 -4.70
CA ARG A 62 2.54 -9.40 -4.81
C ARG A 62 1.91 -9.77 -3.47
N GLU A 63 0.86 -10.54 -3.54
CA GLU A 63 0.19 -11.07 -2.36
C GLU A 63 0.95 -12.32 -1.92
N THR A 64 1.25 -12.42 -0.64
CA THR A 64 2.06 -13.52 -0.11
C THR A 64 1.25 -14.54 0.69
N LYS A 65 0.28 -14.07 1.48
CA LYS A 65 -0.53 -14.96 2.30
C LYS A 65 -1.97 -14.50 2.34
N VAL A 66 -2.87 -15.46 2.44
CA VAL A 66 -4.28 -15.19 2.69
C VAL A 66 -4.68 -16.05 3.88
N GLU A 67 -5.10 -15.41 4.96
CA GLU A 67 -5.56 -16.09 6.16
C GLU A 67 -6.93 -15.52 6.52
N GLY A 68 -7.98 -16.20 6.08
CA GLY A 68 -9.32 -15.69 6.25
C GLY A 68 -9.47 -14.38 5.49
N ARG A 69 -9.72 -13.29 6.23
CA ARG A 69 -9.86 -11.95 5.65
C ARG A 69 -8.55 -11.17 5.62
N ARG A 70 -7.50 -11.75 6.19
CA ARG A 70 -6.21 -11.08 6.27
C ARG A 70 -5.35 -11.48 5.09
N ARG A 71 -4.82 -10.49 4.42
CA ARG A 71 -3.93 -10.70 3.27
C ARG A 71 -2.65 -9.92 3.48
N SER A 72 -1.54 -10.57 3.23
CA SER A 72 -0.26 -9.90 3.32
C SER A 72 0.34 -9.71 1.93
N TYR A 73 1.19 -8.70 1.82
CA TYR A 73 1.78 -8.29 0.56
C TYR A 73 3.25 -7.98 0.74
N ILE A 74 3.99 -7.98 -0.36
CA ILE A 74 5.39 -7.58 -0.36
C ILE A 74 5.70 -6.91 -1.70
N LEU A 75 6.62 -5.97 -1.63
CA LEU A 75 7.11 -5.24 -2.80
C LEU A 75 7.88 -6.16 -3.75
#